data_119cd9aac07115a627421301afb62e50
#
_entry.id   119cd9aac07115a627421301afb62e50
#
_cell.length_a   1.000
_cell.length_b   1.000
_cell.length_c   1.000
_cell.angle_alpha   90.00
_cell.angle_beta   90.00
_cell.angle_gamma   90.00
#
_symmetry.space_group_name_H-M   'P 1'
#
loop_
_entity.id
_entity.type
_entity.pdbx_description
1 polymer ?
#
loop_
_entity_poly.entity_id
_entity_poly.type
_entity_poly.pdbx_seq_one_letter_code
_entity_poly.pdbx_strand_id
1 'polypeptide(L)'
;MILEKIKKPNDIHKVSLEDFPRLAEEIRSFLIQSVSETGGHLASNLGVVELTLALHNVLDFPQDKLIWDVGHQAYTHKILTGRKDGFKDLRKEGGLSGFPKRNESDCDSFDTGHSSNSISAGLGYVRARDLRGEKHHVVSVIGDGALTGGMAYEALNNAAELKTNFIIIINDNNMSISKNVGGMSTYLSALRTAETYTGMKIGVTKTLKKIPHVGTAVVDTVRKTKSSIKQLIIPGMLFENMGLTYLGPVYGHNMRQMMKLFNEAKRVEGPVVVHVLTEKGRGYGPASSHPERFHGTGPFEIKSGRPLAEKTAPTYTDCFSSAICSVAEKNQKVVAITAAMPDGTGLNRFRKKFPERFFDVGIAEEHAVTFAAGLALGGMIPVFAVYSSFLQRGIDQILHDVCMQNLHVIFAIDRAGFVGADGETHHGCFDLSYLSMIPNMTVMAPKNGKELEQMLKFAVEELDGPCAIRYPKGTACTDMEERDEPLEKGRSEVITSGSEIAVLGVGSMVSVCQKVCEEIRDHRIARATFVNVRFVKPLDTSLLDRLSQNHSLFVTVEENVKSGGFGEHVSAYMEACHPEVRVLPLAIPDHFIEHGTVDSQRVKTGLNVQGIPDAIEQSWEDLGNNRK
;
A
#
# COMPACT_ATOMS: atom_id res chain seq x y z
N MET A 1 13.63 30.80 -15.00
CA MET A 1 13.17 30.17 -13.75
C MET A 1 14.37 29.59 -13.02
N ILE A 2 14.33 29.59 -11.69
CA ILE A 2 15.42 29.00 -10.87
C ILE A 2 15.45 27.49 -11.06
N LEU A 3 14.27 26.87 -11.11
CA LEU A 3 14.10 25.43 -11.33
C LEU A 3 14.81 24.92 -12.60
N GLU A 4 14.92 25.75 -13.64
CA GLU A 4 15.62 25.38 -14.88
C GLU A 4 17.14 25.22 -14.71
N LYS A 5 17.69 25.74 -13.59
CA LYS A 5 19.11 25.59 -13.26
C LYS A 5 19.42 24.27 -12.55
N ILE A 6 18.42 23.57 -12.08
CA ILE A 6 18.56 22.27 -11.40
C ILE A 6 18.53 21.16 -12.44
N LYS A 7 19.68 20.60 -12.80
CA LYS A 7 19.85 19.59 -13.84
C LYS A 7 20.40 18.25 -13.34
N LYS A 8 21.05 18.28 -12.16
CA LYS A 8 21.68 17.09 -11.57
C LYS A 8 21.70 17.21 -10.03
N PRO A 9 22.00 16.10 -9.32
CA PRO A 9 22.17 16.14 -7.87
C PRO A 9 23.10 17.24 -7.42
N ASN A 10 22.80 17.86 -6.27
CA ASN A 10 23.57 18.94 -5.61
C ASN A 10 23.61 20.30 -6.36
N ASP A 11 22.93 20.45 -7.50
CA ASP A 11 22.83 21.78 -8.12
C ASP A 11 22.12 22.80 -7.23
N ILE A 12 21.30 22.35 -6.27
CA ILE A 12 20.64 23.21 -5.27
C ILE A 12 21.65 23.99 -4.42
N HIS A 13 22.86 23.48 -4.19
CA HIS A 13 23.91 24.16 -3.43
C HIS A 13 24.38 25.47 -4.10
N LYS A 14 24.08 25.62 -5.40
CA LYS A 14 24.40 26.84 -6.18
C LYS A 14 23.30 27.90 -6.12
N VAL A 15 22.14 27.57 -5.54
CA VAL A 15 21.00 28.47 -5.39
C VAL A 15 21.16 29.26 -4.11
N SER A 16 20.95 30.58 -4.16
CA SER A 16 21.01 31.41 -2.96
C SER A 16 19.85 31.10 -2.00
N LEU A 17 20.08 31.16 -0.70
CA LEU A 17 19.02 30.95 0.30
C LEU A 17 17.84 31.93 0.20
N GLU A 18 18.07 33.10 -0.40
CA GLU A 18 17.04 34.11 -0.66
C GLU A 18 16.10 33.67 -1.80
N ASP A 19 16.59 32.86 -2.74
CA ASP A 19 15.84 32.34 -3.87
C ASP A 19 15.01 31.08 -3.54
N PHE A 20 15.23 30.44 -2.40
CA PHE A 20 14.54 29.21 -2.02
C PHE A 20 13.01 29.32 -1.95
N PRO A 21 12.41 30.39 -1.41
CA PRO A 21 10.96 30.53 -1.44
C PRO A 21 10.40 30.53 -2.87
N ARG A 22 11.08 31.22 -3.79
CA ARG A 22 10.70 31.25 -5.20
C ARG A 22 10.87 29.89 -5.86
N LEU A 23 11.97 29.17 -5.58
CA LEU A 23 12.19 27.81 -6.08
C LEU A 23 11.08 26.86 -5.58
N ALA A 24 10.67 26.98 -4.32
CA ALA A 24 9.57 26.17 -3.77
C ALA A 24 8.24 26.42 -4.51
N GLU A 25 7.93 27.67 -4.87
CA GLU A 25 6.75 28.01 -5.65
C GLU A 25 6.84 27.49 -7.09
N GLU A 26 8.00 27.61 -7.74
CA GLU A 26 8.24 27.06 -9.08
C GLU A 26 8.07 25.53 -9.09
N ILE A 27 8.56 24.81 -8.06
CA ILE A 27 8.38 23.36 -7.92
C ILE A 27 6.90 23.00 -7.70
N ARG A 28 6.18 23.72 -6.83
CA ARG A 28 4.74 23.48 -6.61
C ARG A 28 3.93 23.65 -7.88
N SER A 29 4.17 24.76 -8.59
CA SER A 29 3.49 25.03 -9.86
C SER A 29 3.75 23.91 -10.89
N PHE A 30 5.01 23.45 -10.98
CA PHE A 30 5.39 22.35 -11.84
C PHE A 30 4.71 21.03 -11.44
N LEU A 31 4.67 20.69 -10.14
CA LEU A 31 4.00 19.50 -9.64
C LEU A 31 2.50 19.51 -9.90
N ILE A 32 1.82 20.64 -9.66
CA ILE A 32 0.39 20.80 -9.93
C ILE A 32 0.11 20.58 -11.42
N GLN A 33 0.90 21.21 -12.31
CA GLN A 33 0.75 21.05 -13.75
C GLN A 33 0.98 19.59 -14.17
N SER A 34 2.10 18.99 -13.80
CA SER A 34 2.46 17.62 -14.20
C SER A 34 1.44 16.59 -13.70
N VAL A 35 1.06 16.65 -12.42
CA VAL A 35 0.12 15.69 -11.84
C VAL A 35 -1.31 15.92 -12.33
N SER A 36 -1.69 17.13 -12.74
CA SER A 36 -2.98 17.38 -13.36
C SER A 36 -3.14 16.62 -14.68
N GLU A 37 -2.04 16.36 -15.38
CA GLU A 37 -2.02 15.67 -16.68
C GLU A 37 -1.84 14.15 -16.55
N THR A 38 -0.96 13.71 -15.65
CA THR A 38 -0.59 12.28 -15.51
C THR A 38 -1.33 11.56 -14.40
N GLY A 39 -1.91 12.29 -13.46
CA GLY A 39 -2.27 11.74 -12.15
C GLY A 39 -1.05 11.53 -11.25
N GLY A 40 -1.27 11.20 -9.99
CA GLY A 40 -0.19 10.93 -9.03
C GLY A 40 -0.50 11.35 -7.60
N HIS A 41 0.54 11.42 -6.78
CA HIS A 41 0.45 11.73 -5.35
C HIS A 41 0.69 13.24 -5.13
N LEU A 42 -0.35 14.08 -5.24
CA LEU A 42 -0.17 15.53 -5.24
C LEU A 42 -0.07 16.12 -3.82
N ALA A 43 -1.07 15.86 -2.96
CA ALA A 43 -1.17 16.54 -1.67
C ALA A 43 0.04 16.29 -0.76
N SER A 44 0.55 15.06 -0.74
CA SER A 44 1.72 14.68 0.05
C SER A 44 2.99 15.38 -0.44
N ASN A 45 3.18 15.48 -1.76
CA ASN A 45 4.34 16.15 -2.36
C ASN A 45 4.32 17.66 -2.12
N LEU A 46 3.16 18.31 -2.27
CA LEU A 46 3.03 19.74 -2.00
C LEU A 46 3.39 20.12 -0.54
N GLY A 47 3.11 19.19 0.39
CA GLY A 47 3.39 19.38 1.80
C GLY A 47 4.87 19.32 2.19
N VAL A 48 5.71 18.68 1.37
CA VAL A 48 7.13 18.43 1.72
C VAL A 48 8.14 19.14 0.81
N VAL A 49 7.71 20.12 0.02
CA VAL A 49 8.62 20.83 -0.89
C VAL A 49 9.76 21.48 -0.12
N GLU A 50 9.48 22.29 0.90
CA GLU A 50 10.51 22.96 1.70
C GLU A 50 11.34 21.97 2.53
N LEU A 51 10.71 20.92 3.06
CA LEU A 51 11.43 19.86 3.77
C LEU A 51 12.47 19.21 2.84
N THR A 52 12.08 18.88 1.63
CA THR A 52 12.98 18.24 0.64
C THR A 52 14.09 19.21 0.19
N LEU A 53 13.76 20.49 -0.05
CA LEU A 53 14.75 21.51 -0.36
C LEU A 53 15.78 21.68 0.78
N ALA A 54 15.33 21.71 2.02
CA ALA A 54 16.20 21.82 3.19
C ALA A 54 17.11 20.61 3.34
N LEU A 55 16.59 19.39 3.12
CA LEU A 55 17.38 18.14 3.13
C LEU A 55 18.45 18.15 2.03
N HIS A 56 18.06 18.47 0.80
CA HIS A 56 18.98 18.52 -0.32
C HIS A 56 20.04 19.63 -0.21
N ASN A 57 19.79 20.66 0.60
CA ASN A 57 20.80 21.69 0.87
C ASN A 57 21.84 21.25 1.91
N VAL A 58 21.49 20.32 2.81
CA VAL A 58 22.39 19.88 3.90
C VAL A 58 23.01 18.52 3.68
N LEU A 59 22.57 17.77 2.67
CA LEU A 59 23.06 16.43 2.31
C LEU A 59 23.74 16.45 0.94
N ASP A 60 24.72 15.58 0.77
CA ASP A 60 25.47 15.39 -0.46
C ASP A 60 25.09 14.07 -1.14
N PHE A 61 24.39 14.15 -2.28
CA PHE A 61 23.95 13.00 -3.04
C PHE A 61 24.93 12.61 -4.15
N PRO A 62 25.10 11.30 -4.41
CA PRO A 62 24.42 10.13 -3.83
C PRO A 62 25.12 9.56 -2.57
N GLN A 63 26.11 10.25 -2.01
CA GLN A 63 26.93 9.74 -0.90
C GLN A 63 26.09 9.58 0.37
N ASP A 64 25.41 10.63 0.81
CA ASP A 64 24.45 10.57 1.92
C ASP A 64 23.20 9.80 1.48
N LYS A 65 22.58 9.07 2.41
CA LYS A 65 21.44 8.20 2.14
C LYS A 65 20.16 8.80 2.68
N LEU A 66 19.17 8.99 1.80
CA LEU A 66 17.84 9.48 2.15
C LEU A 66 16.81 8.40 1.83
N ILE A 67 16.14 7.89 2.86
CA ILE A 67 15.12 6.85 2.75
C ILE A 67 13.75 7.47 3.05
N TRP A 68 12.87 7.44 2.07
CA TRP A 68 11.49 7.89 2.21
C TRP A 68 10.60 6.73 2.66
N ASP A 69 9.82 6.92 3.73
CA ASP A 69 8.78 5.97 4.10
C ASP A 69 7.62 6.05 3.10
N VAL A 70 7.09 4.92 2.64
CA VAL A 70 6.15 4.83 1.50
C VAL A 70 6.77 5.35 0.20
N GLY A 71 7.33 6.54 0.20
CA GLY A 71 8.00 7.15 -0.95
C GLY A 71 7.10 7.94 -1.91
N HIS A 72 5.78 7.94 -1.69
CA HIS A 72 4.82 8.68 -2.52
C HIS A 72 5.02 10.20 -2.49
N GLN A 73 5.77 10.75 -1.54
CA GLN A 73 6.12 12.16 -1.38
C GLN A 73 7.49 12.54 -1.97
N ALA A 74 8.12 11.67 -2.77
CA ALA A 74 9.49 11.86 -3.26
C ALA A 74 9.61 12.62 -4.60
N TYR A 75 8.55 13.28 -5.09
CA TYR A 75 8.59 13.94 -6.40
C TYR A 75 9.57 15.13 -6.43
N THR A 76 9.61 15.94 -5.37
CA THR A 76 10.60 17.01 -5.26
C THR A 76 12.03 16.46 -5.23
N HIS A 77 12.27 15.31 -4.57
CA HIS A 77 13.55 14.61 -4.61
C HIS A 77 13.92 14.18 -6.05
N LYS A 78 12.98 13.62 -6.81
CA LYS A 78 13.22 13.27 -8.23
C LYS A 78 13.57 14.51 -9.07
N ILE A 79 12.88 15.63 -8.85
CA ILE A 79 13.17 16.90 -9.53
C ILE A 79 14.59 17.38 -9.22
N LEU A 80 14.96 17.41 -7.93
CA LEU A 80 16.27 17.92 -7.47
C LEU A 80 17.44 17.01 -7.84
N THR A 81 17.17 15.77 -8.22
CA THR A 81 18.16 14.81 -8.73
C THR A 81 18.20 14.74 -10.25
N GLY A 82 17.58 15.71 -10.96
CA GLY A 82 17.73 15.92 -12.40
C GLY A 82 16.68 15.19 -13.26
N ARG A 83 15.64 14.61 -12.67
CA ARG A 83 14.61 13.84 -13.38
C ARG A 83 13.36 14.64 -13.76
N LYS A 84 13.42 15.99 -13.69
CA LYS A 84 12.27 16.88 -13.98
C LYS A 84 11.58 16.56 -15.32
N ASP A 85 12.36 16.37 -16.37
CA ASP A 85 11.83 16.19 -17.73
C ASP A 85 11.07 14.86 -17.92
N GLY A 86 11.32 13.85 -17.05
CA GLY A 86 10.60 12.58 -17.04
C GLY A 86 9.17 12.66 -16.49
N PHE A 87 8.78 13.78 -15.86
CA PHE A 87 7.44 13.93 -15.29
C PHE A 87 6.29 13.95 -16.31
N LYS A 88 6.58 14.21 -17.58
CA LYS A 88 5.60 14.07 -18.69
C LYS A 88 5.07 12.63 -18.82
N ASP A 89 5.87 11.65 -18.40
CA ASP A 89 5.56 10.24 -18.44
C ASP A 89 5.53 9.61 -17.02
N LEU A 90 5.26 10.44 -16.02
CA LEU A 90 5.12 9.98 -14.63
C LEU A 90 4.02 8.91 -14.52
N ARG A 91 4.36 7.74 -13.95
CA ARG A 91 3.48 6.59 -13.73
C ARG A 91 2.92 5.95 -15.02
N LYS A 92 3.45 6.31 -16.18
CA LYS A 92 3.17 5.64 -17.45
C LYS A 92 4.23 4.58 -17.72
N GLU A 93 3.88 3.61 -18.54
CA GLU A 93 4.78 2.54 -18.94
C GLU A 93 6.09 3.07 -19.53
N GLY A 94 7.23 2.57 -19.01
CA GLY A 94 8.57 3.04 -19.39
C GLY A 94 8.94 4.44 -18.91
N GLY A 95 8.04 5.12 -18.18
CA GLY A 95 8.27 6.44 -17.61
C GLY A 95 8.75 6.39 -16.15
N LEU A 96 8.71 7.56 -15.47
CA LEU A 96 9.07 7.65 -14.06
C LEU A 96 8.04 6.97 -13.15
N SER A 97 8.53 6.18 -12.20
CA SER A 97 7.71 5.62 -11.12
C SER A 97 7.15 6.71 -10.21
N GLY A 98 5.98 6.48 -9.64
CA GLY A 98 5.40 7.30 -8.57
C GLY A 98 6.10 7.17 -7.21
N PHE A 99 7.12 6.31 -7.11
CA PHE A 99 7.90 6.00 -5.92
C PHE A 99 9.41 6.06 -6.21
N PRO A 100 10.29 6.17 -5.20
CA PRO A 100 11.72 6.03 -5.39
C PRO A 100 12.07 4.67 -6.02
N LYS A 101 12.99 4.68 -6.98
CA LYS A 101 13.51 3.49 -7.64
C LYS A 101 15.01 3.60 -7.89
N ARG A 102 15.78 2.64 -7.39
CA ARG A 102 17.24 2.59 -7.51
C ARG A 102 17.72 2.44 -8.95
N ASN A 103 16.91 1.84 -9.81
CA ASN A 103 17.20 1.74 -11.23
C ASN A 103 16.96 3.05 -12.01
N GLU A 104 16.27 4.04 -11.41
CA GLU A 104 16.09 5.37 -11.99
C GLU A 104 17.23 6.34 -11.61
N SER A 105 17.83 6.18 -10.42
CA SER A 105 18.87 7.08 -9.92
C SER A 105 19.62 6.50 -8.73
N ASP A 106 20.96 6.68 -8.70
CA ASP A 106 21.81 6.35 -7.53
C ASP A 106 21.47 7.18 -6.28
N CYS A 107 20.66 8.25 -6.43
CA CYS A 107 20.17 9.06 -5.32
C CYS A 107 18.96 8.43 -4.61
N ASP A 108 18.29 7.46 -5.22
CA ASP A 108 17.20 6.71 -4.61
C ASP A 108 17.80 5.54 -3.79
N SER A 109 17.86 5.72 -2.47
CA SER A 109 18.56 4.77 -1.60
C SER A 109 17.80 3.47 -1.37
N PHE A 110 16.47 3.45 -1.53
CA PHE A 110 15.64 2.30 -1.23
C PHE A 110 14.36 2.29 -2.07
N ASP A 111 14.07 1.19 -2.75
CA ASP A 111 12.83 0.99 -3.48
C ASP A 111 11.71 0.74 -2.45
N THR A 112 10.65 1.51 -2.52
CA THR A 112 9.57 1.46 -1.52
C THR A 112 8.23 1.81 -2.12
N GLY A 113 7.17 1.46 -1.43
CA GLY A 113 5.76 1.74 -1.73
C GLY A 113 4.89 1.46 -0.52
N HIS A 114 5.41 0.67 0.42
CA HIS A 114 4.75 0.31 1.68
C HIS A 114 5.27 1.14 2.84
N SER A 115 4.42 1.34 3.86
CA SER A 115 4.70 2.17 5.03
C SER A 115 5.60 1.48 6.07
N SER A 116 6.13 2.26 7.00
CA SER A 116 6.79 1.84 8.25
C SER A 116 8.14 1.13 8.08
N ASN A 117 8.72 1.11 6.86
CA ASN A 117 9.96 0.40 6.56
C ASN A 117 11.22 1.29 6.56
N SER A 118 11.05 2.62 6.49
CA SER A 118 12.17 3.56 6.30
C SER A 118 13.19 3.54 7.44
N ILE A 119 12.73 3.42 8.70
CA ILE A 119 13.63 3.40 9.86
C ILE A 119 14.44 2.11 9.87
N SER A 120 13.82 0.96 9.60
CA SER A 120 14.53 -0.33 9.50
C SER A 120 15.57 -0.33 8.39
N ALA A 121 15.20 0.14 7.19
CA ALA A 121 16.13 0.26 6.06
C ALA A 121 17.28 1.22 6.37
N GLY A 122 16.97 2.39 6.98
CA GLY A 122 17.97 3.35 7.42
C GLY A 122 18.93 2.79 8.46
N LEU A 123 18.41 2.06 9.45
CA LEU A 123 19.23 1.39 10.45
C LEU A 123 20.19 0.37 9.83
N GLY A 124 19.72 -0.39 8.81
CA GLY A 124 20.58 -1.27 8.02
C GLY A 124 21.72 -0.52 7.33
N TYR A 125 21.43 0.63 6.70
CA TYR A 125 22.45 1.51 6.10
C TYR A 125 23.46 2.03 7.13
N VAL A 126 22.99 2.46 8.32
CA VAL A 126 23.86 2.90 9.41
C VAL A 126 24.82 1.79 9.83
N ARG A 127 24.31 0.60 10.08
CA ARG A 127 25.14 -0.55 10.47
C ARG A 127 26.16 -0.93 9.39
N ALA A 128 25.75 -0.94 8.12
CA ALA A 128 26.65 -1.19 6.99
C ALA A 128 27.75 -0.12 6.88
N ARG A 129 27.39 1.18 6.99
CA ARG A 129 28.32 2.31 7.03
C ARG A 129 29.37 2.12 8.14
N ASP A 130 28.90 1.82 9.35
CA ASP A 130 29.76 1.70 10.55
C ASP A 130 30.73 0.51 10.42
N LEU A 131 30.25 -0.63 9.92
CA LEU A 131 31.09 -1.81 9.66
C LEU A 131 32.16 -1.56 8.59
N ARG A 132 31.87 -0.67 7.61
CA ARG A 132 32.82 -0.30 6.55
C ARG A 132 33.73 0.87 6.94
N GLY A 133 33.52 1.46 8.12
CA GLY A 133 34.28 2.65 8.57
C GLY A 133 33.98 3.92 7.77
N GLU A 134 32.86 3.97 7.06
CA GLU A 134 32.41 5.12 6.28
C GLU A 134 31.75 6.18 7.20
N LYS A 135 31.62 7.43 6.71
CA LYS A 135 31.14 8.54 7.54
C LYS A 135 29.98 9.34 6.93
N HIS A 136 29.35 8.83 5.87
CA HIS A 136 28.20 9.49 5.27
C HIS A 136 26.99 9.53 6.23
N HIS A 137 26.08 10.47 6.01
CA HIS A 137 24.84 10.57 6.79
C HIS A 137 23.77 9.65 6.23
N VAL A 138 22.93 9.14 7.14
CA VAL A 138 21.74 8.34 6.81
C VAL A 138 20.54 9.02 7.44
N VAL A 139 19.54 9.32 6.61
CA VAL A 139 18.31 10.02 6.99
C VAL A 139 17.10 9.19 6.56
N SER A 140 16.22 8.86 7.50
CA SER A 140 14.92 8.27 7.21
C SER A 140 13.82 9.31 7.45
N VAL A 141 12.91 9.47 6.49
CA VAL A 141 11.75 10.36 6.60
C VAL A 141 10.49 9.51 6.69
N ILE A 142 9.84 9.52 7.85
CA ILE A 142 8.62 8.77 8.13
C ILE A 142 7.45 9.72 8.37
N GLY A 143 6.29 9.42 7.79
CA GLY A 143 5.05 10.12 8.09
C GLY A 143 4.46 9.74 9.45
N ASP A 144 3.74 10.66 10.07
CA ASP A 144 3.05 10.45 11.34
C ASP A 144 2.04 9.27 11.29
N GLY A 145 1.39 9.06 10.15
CA GLY A 145 0.54 7.89 9.92
C GLY A 145 1.34 6.57 9.86
N ALA A 146 2.45 6.55 9.14
CA ALA A 146 3.30 5.37 9.03
C ALA A 146 4.01 5.01 10.34
N LEU A 147 4.17 5.98 11.24
CA LEU A 147 4.71 5.75 12.59
C LEU A 147 3.77 4.90 13.46
N THR A 148 2.52 4.67 13.07
CA THR A 148 1.60 3.77 13.80
C THR A 148 1.85 2.29 13.54
N GLY A 149 2.62 1.93 12.53
CA GLY A 149 2.95 0.54 12.20
C GLY A 149 3.95 -0.09 13.17
N GLY A 150 3.78 -1.37 13.50
CA GLY A 150 4.60 -2.12 14.46
C GLY A 150 6.08 -2.11 14.10
N MET A 151 6.44 -2.31 12.83
CA MET A 151 7.82 -2.30 12.35
C MET A 151 8.55 -0.98 12.66
N ALA A 152 7.86 0.17 12.66
CA ALA A 152 8.47 1.45 13.04
C ALA A 152 8.91 1.45 14.51
N TYR A 153 8.11 0.86 15.42
CA TYR A 153 8.48 0.73 16.84
C TYR A 153 9.62 -0.25 17.06
N GLU A 154 9.62 -1.38 16.36
CA GLU A 154 10.71 -2.36 16.39
C GLU A 154 12.02 -1.70 15.96
N ALA A 155 11.99 -0.93 14.88
CA ALA A 155 13.14 -0.21 14.38
C ALA A 155 13.61 0.90 15.34
N LEU A 156 12.70 1.68 15.94
CA LEU A 156 13.04 2.68 16.96
C LEU A 156 13.67 2.05 18.20
N ASN A 157 13.14 0.91 18.67
CA ASN A 157 13.69 0.16 19.79
C ASN A 157 15.13 -0.29 19.51
N ASN A 158 15.40 -0.81 18.31
CA ASN A 158 16.75 -1.19 17.90
C ASN A 158 17.68 0.02 17.67
N ALA A 159 17.15 1.12 17.10
CA ALA A 159 17.93 2.32 16.87
C ALA A 159 18.44 2.95 18.17
N ALA A 160 17.72 2.80 19.28
CA ALA A 160 18.11 3.31 20.60
C ALA A 160 19.48 2.78 21.10
N GLU A 161 19.93 1.62 20.61
CA GLU A 161 21.23 1.05 20.95
C GLU A 161 22.41 1.63 20.13
N LEU A 162 22.15 2.45 19.13
CA LEU A 162 23.19 3.05 18.29
C LEU A 162 24.07 4.01 19.09
N LYS A 163 25.38 3.98 18.80
CA LYS A 163 26.37 4.95 19.28
C LYS A 163 26.83 5.93 18.20
N THR A 164 26.32 5.75 16.99
CA THR A 164 26.66 6.55 15.81
C THR A 164 25.44 7.29 15.27
N ASN A 165 25.67 8.33 14.49
CA ASN A 165 24.61 9.20 13.99
C ASN A 165 23.62 8.45 13.09
N PHE A 166 22.33 8.59 13.39
CA PHE A 166 21.21 8.21 12.54
C PHE A 166 20.10 9.25 12.68
N ILE A 167 19.67 9.86 11.59
CA ILE A 167 18.67 10.92 11.60
C ILE A 167 17.32 10.33 11.17
N ILE A 168 16.32 10.43 12.04
CA ILE A 168 14.94 10.01 11.79
C ILE A 168 14.06 11.26 11.80
N ILE A 169 13.46 11.59 10.66
CA ILE A 169 12.58 12.75 10.52
C ILE A 169 11.14 12.29 10.57
N ILE A 170 10.39 12.75 11.57
CA ILE A 170 8.94 12.59 11.62
C ILE A 170 8.32 13.77 10.86
N ASN A 171 7.74 13.47 9.70
CA ASN A 171 6.94 14.40 8.91
C ASN A 171 5.50 14.37 9.39
N ASP A 172 5.14 15.29 10.27
CA ASP A 172 3.86 15.33 10.95
C ASP A 172 2.91 16.33 10.28
N ASN A 173 1.86 15.84 9.63
CA ASN A 173 0.79 16.64 9.05
C ASN A 173 -0.62 16.26 9.55
N ASN A 174 -0.69 15.41 10.60
CA ASN A 174 -1.91 14.91 11.22
C ASN A 174 -2.79 14.02 10.33
N MET A 175 -2.24 13.50 9.25
CA MET A 175 -2.97 12.70 8.28
C MET A 175 -2.10 11.59 7.68
N SER A 176 -2.71 10.42 7.54
CA SER A 176 -2.30 9.40 6.56
C SER A 176 -3.07 9.61 5.24
N ILE A 177 -3.84 8.65 4.78
CA ILE A 177 -4.88 8.86 3.75
C ILE A 177 -6.06 9.65 4.37
N SER A 178 -6.48 9.27 5.58
CA SER A 178 -7.47 9.96 6.43
C SER A 178 -6.80 10.57 7.68
N LYS A 179 -7.59 11.15 8.60
CA LYS A 179 -7.06 11.59 9.91
C LYS A 179 -6.49 10.38 10.66
N ASN A 180 -5.31 10.58 11.25
CA ASN A 180 -4.69 9.56 12.07
C ASN A 180 -5.51 9.22 13.32
N VAL A 181 -5.43 7.96 13.75
CA VAL A 181 -6.14 7.43 14.91
C VAL A 181 -5.16 6.95 15.98
N GLY A 182 -5.66 6.77 17.20
CA GLY A 182 -4.93 6.14 18.30
C GLY A 182 -4.04 7.05 19.13
N GLY A 183 -3.40 6.47 20.14
CA GLY A 183 -2.62 7.18 21.17
C GLY A 183 -1.40 7.92 20.62
N MET A 184 -0.73 7.39 19.59
CA MET A 184 0.41 8.08 18.96
C MET A 184 -0.01 9.37 18.28
N SER A 185 -1.14 9.39 17.57
CA SER A 185 -1.70 10.61 16.98
C SER A 185 -2.01 11.67 18.05
N THR A 186 -2.60 11.23 19.16
CA THR A 186 -2.87 12.10 20.31
C THR A 186 -1.57 12.67 20.91
N TYR A 187 -0.56 11.81 21.06
CA TYR A 187 0.75 12.20 21.57
C TYR A 187 1.42 13.24 20.66
N LEU A 188 1.50 13.00 19.35
CA LEU A 188 2.07 13.96 18.41
C LEU A 188 1.28 15.28 18.38
N SER A 189 -0.05 15.23 18.50
CA SER A 189 -0.91 16.42 18.59
C SER A 189 -0.60 17.25 19.84
N ALA A 190 -0.32 16.62 20.98
CA ALA A 190 0.12 17.30 22.19
C ALA A 190 1.49 17.98 22.00
N LEU A 191 2.41 17.34 21.25
CA LEU A 191 3.70 17.95 20.90
C LEU A 191 3.56 19.22 20.05
N ARG A 192 2.60 19.26 19.12
CA ARG A 192 2.34 20.44 18.27
C ARG A 192 1.88 21.65 19.05
N THR A 193 1.04 21.44 20.06
CA THR A 193 0.43 22.53 20.85
C THR A 193 1.35 23.08 21.94
N ALA A 194 2.45 22.39 22.20
CA ALA A 194 3.43 22.79 23.22
C ALA A 194 4.40 23.89 22.73
N GLU A 195 3.94 24.91 22.03
CA GLU A 195 4.72 26.00 21.43
C GLU A 195 5.64 26.77 22.40
N THR A 196 5.36 26.68 23.70
CA THR A 196 6.07 27.47 24.72
C THR A 196 7.42 26.89 25.15
N TYR A 197 7.80 25.71 24.68
CA TYR A 197 8.91 24.94 25.28
C TYR A 197 10.30 25.18 24.65
N THR A 198 10.36 25.49 23.36
CA THR A 198 11.64 25.75 22.65
C THR A 198 12.34 27.02 23.18
N GLY A 199 11.59 28.03 23.59
CA GLY A 199 12.13 29.25 24.20
C GLY A 199 12.67 29.05 25.61
N MET A 200 12.05 28.17 26.42
CA MET A 200 12.43 27.95 27.83
C MET A 200 13.67 27.05 28.01
N LYS A 201 13.83 26.00 27.18
CA LYS A 201 14.96 25.05 27.31
C LYS A 201 16.31 25.72 27.05
N ILE A 202 16.38 26.68 26.11
CA ILE A 202 17.59 27.46 25.80
C ILE A 202 17.88 28.50 26.90
N GLY A 203 16.84 29.09 27.51
CA GLY A 203 16.98 30.10 28.57
C GLY A 203 17.44 29.50 29.91
N VAL A 204 16.83 28.40 30.34
CA VAL A 204 17.09 27.79 31.67
C VAL A 204 18.47 27.15 31.72
N THR A 205 18.94 26.48 30.64
CA THR A 205 20.28 25.88 30.63
C THR A 205 21.40 26.92 30.62
N LYS A 206 21.19 28.07 30.00
CA LYS A 206 22.16 29.19 30.03
C LYS A 206 22.20 29.92 31.37
N THR A 207 21.06 30.02 32.06
CA THR A 207 20.96 30.73 33.34
C THR A 207 21.48 29.91 34.51
N LEU A 208 21.24 28.57 34.52
CA LEU A 208 21.75 27.68 35.56
C LEU A 208 23.28 27.42 35.51
N LYS A 209 23.91 27.58 34.34
CA LYS A 209 25.38 27.52 34.20
C LYS A 209 26.10 28.77 34.67
N LYS A 210 25.39 29.85 35.02
CA LYS A 210 25.97 31.12 35.46
C LYS A 210 25.94 31.37 36.98
N ILE A 211 25.44 30.42 37.80
CA ILE A 211 25.39 30.56 39.25
C ILE A 211 26.56 29.75 39.85
N PRO A 212 27.62 30.42 40.37
CA PRO A 212 28.68 29.72 41.10
C PRO A 212 28.14 29.25 42.46
N HIS A 213 28.46 27.98 42.85
CA HIS A 213 28.25 27.44 44.20
C HIS A 213 26.85 26.91 44.55
N VAL A 214 26.12 26.29 43.64
CA VAL A 214 25.01 25.41 44.07
C VAL A 214 25.48 23.96 43.93
N GLY A 215 25.70 23.33 45.08
CA GLY A 215 26.27 21.98 45.18
C GLY A 215 25.43 20.90 44.49
N THR A 216 26.09 19.85 44.02
CA THR A 216 25.57 18.69 43.29
C THR A 216 24.37 18.03 43.94
N ALA A 217 24.22 18.10 45.28
CA ALA A 217 23.08 17.52 46.02
C ALA A 217 21.73 18.22 45.72
N VAL A 218 21.74 19.54 45.44
CA VAL A 218 20.51 20.27 45.08
C VAL A 218 20.10 20.01 43.62
N VAL A 219 21.07 19.78 42.74
CA VAL A 219 20.83 19.41 41.37
C VAL A 219 20.16 18.02 41.25
N ASP A 220 20.59 17.05 42.08
CA ASP A 220 20.00 15.69 42.05
C ASP A 220 18.61 15.64 42.71
N THR A 221 18.36 16.46 43.75
CA THR A 221 17.04 16.56 44.39
C THR A 221 16.05 17.26 43.44
N VAL A 222 16.48 18.33 42.77
CA VAL A 222 15.71 19.05 41.76
C VAL A 222 15.50 18.15 40.51
N ARG A 223 16.46 17.30 40.17
CA ARG A 223 16.29 16.28 39.11
C ARG A 223 15.21 15.25 39.47
N LYS A 224 15.19 14.69 40.68
CA LYS A 224 14.20 13.70 41.14
C LYS A 224 12.80 14.32 41.28
N THR A 225 12.68 15.52 41.82
CA THR A 225 11.37 16.21 41.96
C THR A 225 10.86 16.72 40.60
N LYS A 226 11.75 17.18 39.71
CA LYS A 226 11.41 17.55 38.34
C LYS A 226 10.98 16.36 37.50
N SER A 227 11.47 15.14 37.73
CA SER A 227 11.07 13.98 36.92
C SER A 227 9.58 13.65 37.08
N SER A 228 9.03 13.79 38.30
CA SER A 228 7.61 13.48 38.55
C SER A 228 6.66 14.57 38.06
N ILE A 229 7.06 15.84 38.11
CA ILE A 229 6.30 16.97 37.51
C ILE A 229 6.54 17.05 35.99
N LYS A 230 7.74 16.65 35.54
CA LYS A 230 8.11 16.57 34.12
C LYS A 230 7.31 15.50 33.35
N GLN A 231 6.94 14.40 33.96
CA GLN A 231 6.15 13.33 33.30
C GLN A 231 4.73 13.82 32.88
N LEU A 232 4.25 14.91 33.46
CA LEU A 232 2.96 15.50 33.14
C LEU A 232 3.00 16.62 32.08
N ILE A 233 4.19 17.16 31.70
CA ILE A 233 4.26 18.45 31.00
C ILE A 233 5.28 18.52 29.83
N ILE A 234 6.16 17.50 29.59
CA ILE A 234 7.24 17.65 28.60
C ILE A 234 6.95 16.85 27.31
N PRO A 235 6.75 17.55 26.18
CA PRO A 235 6.72 16.94 24.85
C PRO A 235 8.06 16.27 24.50
N GLY A 236 8.04 15.15 23.81
CA GLY A 236 9.25 14.44 23.33
C GLY A 236 9.75 13.32 24.25
N MET A 237 9.21 13.20 25.47
CA MET A 237 9.69 12.22 26.46
C MET A 237 9.64 10.75 26.01
N LEU A 238 8.69 10.35 25.14
CA LEU A 238 8.65 8.98 24.65
C LEU A 238 9.96 8.59 23.97
N PHE A 239 10.40 9.39 23.00
CA PHE A 239 11.63 9.13 22.25
C PHE A 239 12.89 9.25 23.15
N GLU A 240 12.92 10.29 24.03
CA GLU A 240 14.02 10.47 24.97
C GLU A 240 14.11 9.32 25.99
N ASN A 241 12.98 8.81 26.47
CA ASN A 241 12.94 7.64 27.38
C ASN A 241 13.34 6.35 26.68
N MET A 242 13.16 6.23 25.38
CA MET A 242 13.67 5.13 24.58
C MET A 242 15.18 5.25 24.30
N GLY A 243 15.81 6.37 24.60
CA GLY A 243 17.25 6.59 24.35
C GLY A 243 17.58 7.34 23.06
N LEU A 244 16.57 7.91 22.36
CA LEU A 244 16.78 8.73 21.19
C LEU A 244 16.83 10.22 21.56
N THR A 245 17.70 10.99 20.92
CA THR A 245 17.69 12.45 21.06
C THR A 245 16.49 13.02 20.31
N TYR A 246 15.67 13.84 20.96
CA TYR A 246 14.54 14.49 20.30
C TYR A 246 14.82 15.97 20.04
N LEU A 247 14.64 16.40 18.77
CA LEU A 247 14.77 17.78 18.31
C LEU A 247 13.45 18.23 17.64
N GLY A 248 12.96 19.39 18.04
CA GLY A 248 11.73 19.95 17.48
C GLY A 248 10.64 20.18 18.54
N PRO A 249 9.36 20.38 18.12
CA PRO A 249 8.95 20.45 16.72
C PRO A 249 9.44 21.71 16.00
N VAL A 250 9.64 21.62 14.68
CA VAL A 250 9.97 22.75 13.82
C VAL A 250 8.92 22.91 12.71
N TYR A 251 8.61 24.15 12.35
CA TYR A 251 7.68 24.41 11.26
C TYR A 251 8.33 24.06 9.90
N GLY A 252 7.77 23.06 9.23
CA GLY A 252 8.32 22.43 8.04
C GLY A 252 8.27 23.28 6.76
N HIS A 253 7.78 24.51 6.84
CA HIS A 253 7.81 25.50 5.76
C HIS A 253 8.77 26.66 6.06
N ASN A 254 9.52 26.60 7.18
CA ASN A 254 10.62 27.51 7.48
C ASN A 254 11.97 26.82 7.19
N MET A 255 12.43 26.93 5.95
CA MET A 255 13.66 26.28 5.48
C MET A 255 14.90 26.65 6.29
N ARG A 256 15.06 27.92 6.70
CA ARG A 256 16.22 28.35 7.50
C ARG A 256 16.28 27.66 8.86
N GLN A 257 15.13 27.53 9.54
CA GLN A 257 15.05 26.81 10.82
C GLN A 257 15.30 25.31 10.64
N MET A 258 14.71 24.69 9.61
CA MET A 258 14.95 23.26 9.31
C MET A 258 16.43 22.97 9.01
N MET A 259 17.06 23.74 8.11
CA MET A 259 18.49 23.55 7.79
C MET A 259 19.39 23.69 9.02
N LYS A 260 19.09 24.67 9.91
CA LYS A 260 19.81 24.80 11.18
C LYS A 260 19.66 23.54 12.03
N LEU A 261 18.43 23.05 12.17
CA LEU A 261 18.11 21.87 12.98
C LEU A 261 18.71 20.58 12.40
N PHE A 262 18.71 20.42 11.07
CA PHE A 262 19.34 19.27 10.40
C PHE A 262 20.86 19.29 10.56
N ASN A 263 21.50 20.46 10.49
CA ASN A 263 22.93 20.58 10.77
C ASN A 263 23.28 20.32 12.24
N GLU A 264 22.37 20.61 13.18
CA GLU A 264 22.51 20.19 14.58
C GLU A 264 22.34 18.67 14.72
N ALA A 265 21.35 18.08 14.04
CA ALA A 265 21.12 16.63 14.03
C ALA A 265 22.31 15.84 13.46
N LYS A 266 22.99 16.34 12.44
CA LYS A 266 24.22 15.74 11.88
C LYS A 266 25.36 15.62 12.90
N ARG A 267 25.37 16.44 13.94
CA ARG A 267 26.43 16.48 14.98
C ARG A 267 26.09 15.65 16.23
N VAL A 268 24.89 15.08 16.29
CA VAL A 268 24.48 14.23 17.41
C VAL A 268 25.20 12.91 17.32
N GLU A 269 25.89 12.52 18.39
CA GLU A 269 26.42 11.16 18.53
C GLU A 269 25.29 10.23 19.02
N GLY A 270 24.78 9.39 18.14
CA GLY A 270 23.64 8.51 18.38
C GLY A 270 22.42 8.81 17.50
N PRO A 271 21.32 8.08 17.73
CA PRO A 271 20.09 8.27 16.97
C PRO A 271 19.37 9.54 17.40
N VAL A 272 18.87 10.28 16.41
CA VAL A 272 18.16 11.54 16.64
C VAL A 272 16.86 11.58 15.86
N VAL A 273 15.78 11.90 16.56
CA VAL A 273 14.45 12.15 16.01
C VAL A 273 14.27 13.64 15.80
N VAL A 274 13.99 14.05 14.57
CA VAL A 274 13.66 15.43 14.21
C VAL A 274 12.20 15.53 13.87
N HIS A 275 11.41 16.26 14.64
CA HIS A 275 9.98 16.42 14.44
C HIS A 275 9.68 17.65 13.59
N VAL A 276 9.09 17.46 12.41
CA VAL A 276 8.81 18.51 11.42
C VAL A 276 7.31 18.58 11.17
N LEU A 277 6.72 19.76 11.36
CA LEU A 277 5.28 20.01 11.15
C LEU A 277 5.05 20.53 9.74
N THR A 278 4.31 19.81 8.93
CA THR A 278 3.99 20.19 7.53
C THR A 278 2.49 20.31 7.28
N GLU A 279 2.13 20.89 6.14
CA GLU A 279 0.74 21.09 5.71
C GLU A 279 0.50 20.34 4.40
N LYS A 280 -0.28 19.27 4.45
CA LYS A 280 -0.63 18.46 3.27
C LYS A 280 -1.44 19.27 2.26
N GLY A 281 -1.05 19.24 0.98
CA GLY A 281 -1.73 20.01 -0.07
C GLY A 281 -1.37 21.52 -0.14
N ARG A 282 -0.36 21.98 0.62
CA ARG A 282 0.06 23.38 0.70
C ARG A 282 0.28 24.02 -0.66
N GLY A 283 -0.24 25.26 -0.81
CA GLY A 283 -0.10 26.07 -2.02
C GLY A 283 -1.08 25.74 -3.13
N TYR A 284 -1.99 24.76 -2.92
CA TYR A 284 -3.07 24.45 -3.85
C TYR A 284 -4.39 24.26 -3.10
N GLY A 285 -5.30 25.23 -3.24
CA GLY A 285 -6.56 25.30 -2.47
C GLY A 285 -7.38 24.01 -2.49
N PRO A 286 -7.67 23.38 -3.65
CA PRO A 286 -8.40 22.13 -3.70
C PRO A 286 -7.74 20.98 -2.93
N ALA A 287 -6.39 20.87 -2.97
CA ALA A 287 -5.67 19.82 -2.25
C ALA A 287 -5.54 20.12 -0.75
N SER A 288 -5.49 21.38 -0.35
CA SER A 288 -5.49 21.76 1.07
C SER A 288 -6.85 21.53 1.74
N SER A 289 -7.95 21.74 1.00
CA SER A 289 -9.31 21.54 1.50
C SER A 289 -9.73 20.06 1.54
N HIS A 290 -9.21 19.25 0.60
CA HIS A 290 -9.55 17.82 0.43
C HIS A 290 -8.29 16.99 0.17
N PRO A 291 -7.35 16.91 1.13
CA PRO A 291 -6.07 16.25 0.92
C PRO A 291 -6.20 14.74 0.67
N GLU A 292 -7.27 14.10 1.15
CA GLU A 292 -7.58 12.70 0.89
C GLU A 292 -7.84 12.41 -0.60
N ARG A 293 -8.51 13.33 -1.31
CA ARG A 293 -8.78 13.20 -2.75
C ARG A 293 -7.52 13.31 -3.60
N PHE A 294 -6.55 14.07 -3.12
CA PHE A 294 -5.27 14.31 -3.79
C PHE A 294 -4.12 13.48 -3.22
N HIS A 295 -4.45 12.50 -2.37
CA HIS A 295 -3.44 11.53 -1.89
C HIS A 295 -2.94 10.66 -3.05
N GLY A 296 -3.87 10.14 -3.89
CA GLY A 296 -3.58 9.45 -5.15
C GLY A 296 -4.70 9.79 -6.14
N THR A 297 -4.45 10.75 -7.03
CA THR A 297 -5.46 11.26 -7.97
C THR A 297 -5.17 10.83 -9.40
N GLY A 298 -6.22 10.68 -10.21
CA GLY A 298 -6.12 10.68 -11.66
C GLY A 298 -5.92 12.10 -12.22
N PRO A 299 -5.87 12.27 -13.55
CA PRO A 299 -5.86 13.59 -14.19
C PRO A 299 -7.05 14.45 -13.77
N PHE A 300 -6.82 15.77 -13.59
CA PHE A 300 -7.84 16.68 -13.07
C PHE A 300 -7.69 18.10 -13.66
N GLU A 301 -8.78 18.87 -13.61
CA GLU A 301 -8.78 20.30 -13.98
C GLU A 301 -8.16 21.13 -12.84
N ILE A 302 -7.08 21.87 -13.12
CA ILE A 302 -6.33 22.63 -12.10
C ILE A 302 -7.22 23.65 -11.37
N LYS A 303 -8.09 24.37 -12.09
CA LYS A 303 -8.87 25.47 -11.51
C LYS A 303 -9.88 24.97 -10.46
N SER A 304 -10.56 23.87 -10.74
CA SER A 304 -11.62 23.31 -9.87
C SER A 304 -11.17 22.15 -9.01
N GLY A 305 -10.07 21.47 -9.36
CA GLY A 305 -9.62 20.21 -8.76
C GLY A 305 -10.52 19.02 -9.10
N ARG A 306 -11.43 19.14 -10.08
CA ARG A 306 -12.33 18.04 -10.48
C ARG A 306 -11.61 17.04 -11.36
N PRO A 307 -11.83 15.71 -11.17
CA PRO A 307 -11.31 14.70 -12.08
C PRO A 307 -11.77 14.95 -13.52
N LEU A 308 -10.90 14.69 -14.50
CA LEU A 308 -11.25 14.78 -15.93
C LEU A 308 -12.11 13.58 -16.37
N ALA A 309 -11.90 12.40 -15.78
CA ALA A 309 -12.73 11.23 -16.03
C ALA A 309 -13.93 11.22 -15.06
N GLU A 310 -15.13 11.15 -15.60
CA GLU A 310 -16.33 10.94 -14.82
C GLU A 310 -16.54 9.46 -14.52
N LYS A 311 -17.09 9.17 -13.35
CA LYS A 311 -17.45 7.82 -12.94
C LYS A 311 -18.76 7.43 -13.63
N THR A 312 -18.69 6.54 -14.61
CA THR A 312 -19.84 6.15 -15.45
C THR A 312 -20.63 4.96 -14.92
N ALA A 313 -20.00 4.12 -14.06
CA ALA A 313 -20.61 2.95 -13.48
C ALA A 313 -20.06 2.67 -12.05
N PRO A 314 -20.75 1.86 -11.22
CA PRO A 314 -20.24 1.45 -9.92
C PRO A 314 -18.91 0.71 -10.03
N THR A 315 -18.02 0.95 -9.07
CA THR A 315 -16.80 0.15 -8.92
C THR A 315 -17.06 -1.07 -8.03
N TYR A 316 -16.13 -2.05 -8.04
CA TYR A 316 -16.20 -3.16 -7.08
C TYR A 316 -16.21 -2.66 -5.63
N THR A 317 -15.44 -1.62 -5.31
CA THR A 317 -15.46 -0.96 -4.00
C THR A 317 -16.85 -0.39 -3.65
N ASP A 318 -17.61 0.15 -4.62
CA ASP A 318 -18.98 0.62 -4.38
C ASP A 318 -19.95 -0.54 -4.13
N CYS A 319 -19.81 -1.64 -4.89
CA CYS A 319 -20.60 -2.86 -4.69
C CYS A 319 -20.35 -3.43 -3.30
N PHE A 320 -19.09 -3.56 -2.90
CA PHE A 320 -18.71 -3.98 -1.54
C PHE A 320 -19.29 -3.05 -0.47
N SER A 321 -19.16 -1.72 -0.65
CA SER A 321 -19.68 -0.71 0.28
C SER A 321 -21.19 -0.83 0.50
N SER A 322 -21.94 -1.15 -0.55
CA SER A 322 -23.38 -1.37 -0.49
C SER A 322 -23.71 -2.70 0.17
N ALA A 323 -23.01 -3.77 -0.22
CA ALA A 323 -23.21 -5.13 0.28
C ALA A 323 -22.97 -5.23 1.79
N ILE A 324 -21.85 -4.70 2.29
CA ILE A 324 -21.52 -4.76 3.72
C ILE A 324 -22.53 -4.00 4.56
N CYS A 325 -23.03 -2.86 4.07
CA CYS A 325 -24.11 -2.15 4.76
C CYS A 325 -25.41 -2.97 4.80
N SER A 326 -25.75 -3.63 3.70
CA SER A 326 -26.96 -4.45 3.59
C SER A 326 -26.94 -5.67 4.52
N VAL A 327 -25.82 -6.40 4.60
CA VAL A 327 -25.70 -7.54 5.51
C VAL A 327 -25.67 -7.11 6.98
N ALA A 328 -25.02 -5.98 7.29
CA ALA A 328 -24.94 -5.43 8.64
C ALA A 328 -26.29 -4.87 9.18
N GLU A 329 -27.21 -4.48 8.29
CA GLU A 329 -28.59 -4.12 8.68
C GLU A 329 -29.37 -5.32 9.22
N LYS A 330 -29.12 -6.48 8.64
CA LYS A 330 -29.82 -7.72 8.97
C LYS A 330 -29.13 -8.50 10.10
N ASN A 331 -27.81 -8.35 10.24
CA ASN A 331 -27.01 -9.07 11.23
C ASN A 331 -26.18 -8.10 12.07
N GLN A 332 -26.57 -7.94 13.34
CA GLN A 332 -25.89 -7.03 14.27
C GLN A 332 -24.48 -7.49 14.69
N LYS A 333 -24.13 -8.75 14.45
CA LYS A 333 -22.80 -9.28 14.76
C LYS A 333 -21.73 -8.81 13.74
N VAL A 334 -22.15 -8.36 12.55
CA VAL A 334 -21.22 -7.90 11.51
C VAL A 334 -20.56 -6.60 11.95
N VAL A 335 -19.22 -6.62 12.00
CA VAL A 335 -18.37 -5.46 12.30
C VAL A 335 -17.36 -5.26 11.18
N ALA A 336 -16.98 -4.02 10.93
CA ALA A 336 -16.03 -3.68 9.86
C ALA A 336 -14.72 -3.14 10.42
N ILE A 337 -13.60 -3.64 9.88
CA ILE A 337 -12.24 -3.24 10.23
C ILE A 337 -11.54 -2.70 9.00
N THR A 338 -10.73 -1.66 9.17
CA THR A 338 -9.80 -1.18 8.12
C THR A 338 -8.48 -0.72 8.75
N ALA A 339 -7.43 -0.69 7.95
CA ALA A 339 -6.12 -0.19 8.34
C ALA A 339 -5.83 1.15 7.64
N ALA A 340 -6.37 2.26 8.19
CA ALA A 340 -6.25 3.63 7.69
C ALA A 340 -6.81 3.89 6.27
N MET A 341 -7.67 3.00 5.76
CA MET A 341 -8.17 3.07 4.38
C MET A 341 -9.72 3.09 4.26
N PRO A 342 -10.47 3.82 5.10
CA PRO A 342 -11.94 3.76 5.06
C PRO A 342 -12.53 4.21 3.73
N ASP A 343 -11.93 5.21 3.07
CA ASP A 343 -12.34 5.67 1.74
C ASP A 343 -12.00 4.66 0.66
N GLY A 344 -10.74 4.22 0.65
CA GLY A 344 -10.21 3.34 -0.37
C GLY A 344 -10.85 1.95 -0.40
N THR A 345 -11.34 1.46 0.74
CA THR A 345 -12.06 0.18 0.86
C THR A 345 -13.58 0.33 0.86
N GLY A 346 -14.12 1.55 0.71
CA GLY A 346 -15.57 1.80 0.65
C GLY A 346 -16.29 1.76 2.00
N LEU A 347 -15.56 1.74 3.13
CA LEU A 347 -16.16 1.63 4.47
C LEU A 347 -16.69 2.94 5.06
N ASN A 348 -16.55 4.08 4.39
CA ASN A 348 -17.08 5.36 4.89
C ASN A 348 -18.61 5.36 5.06
N ARG A 349 -19.33 4.66 4.19
CA ARG A 349 -20.79 4.50 4.31
C ARG A 349 -21.13 3.68 5.56
N PHE A 350 -20.43 2.57 5.79
CA PHE A 350 -20.58 1.72 6.98
C PHE A 350 -20.26 2.51 8.25
N ARG A 351 -19.13 3.21 8.30
CA ARG A 351 -18.72 4.06 9.44
C ARG A 351 -19.79 5.10 9.82
N LYS A 352 -20.42 5.74 8.82
CA LYS A 352 -21.48 6.72 9.07
C LYS A 352 -22.75 6.07 9.61
N LYS A 353 -23.09 4.86 9.14
CA LYS A 353 -24.33 4.16 9.48
C LYS A 353 -24.23 3.36 10.78
N PHE A 354 -23.06 2.77 11.05
CA PHE A 354 -22.80 1.89 12.18
C PHE A 354 -21.51 2.26 12.92
N PRO A 355 -21.38 3.48 13.50
CA PRO A 355 -20.13 3.97 14.06
C PRO A 355 -19.57 3.08 15.17
N GLU A 356 -20.42 2.45 16.00
CA GLU A 356 -20.02 1.54 17.10
C GLU A 356 -19.52 0.17 16.62
N ARG A 357 -19.71 -0.15 15.34
CA ARG A 357 -19.30 -1.42 14.71
C ARG A 357 -18.21 -1.23 13.67
N PHE A 358 -17.60 -0.05 13.63
CA PHE A 358 -16.52 0.30 12.72
C PHE A 358 -15.24 0.56 13.49
N PHE A 359 -14.15 -0.09 13.03
CA PHE A 359 -12.83 0.02 13.64
C PHE A 359 -11.78 0.39 12.59
N ASP A 360 -11.13 1.55 12.77
CA ASP A 360 -9.94 1.92 12.03
C ASP A 360 -8.75 1.77 12.99
N VAL A 361 -7.85 0.85 12.66
CA VAL A 361 -6.70 0.50 13.53
C VAL A 361 -5.43 1.30 13.21
N GLY A 362 -5.49 2.25 12.26
CA GLY A 362 -4.31 2.90 11.72
C GLY A 362 -3.60 2.00 10.70
N ILE A 363 -2.37 2.37 10.32
CA ILE A 363 -1.57 1.53 9.38
C ILE A 363 -0.94 0.38 10.18
N ALA A 364 -1.72 -0.66 10.44
CA ALA A 364 -1.36 -1.78 11.31
C ALA A 364 -2.13 -3.04 10.91
N GLU A 365 -1.80 -3.60 9.74
CA GLU A 365 -2.51 -4.74 9.14
C GLU A 365 -2.38 -6.00 9.99
N GLU A 366 -1.20 -6.26 10.58
CA GLU A 366 -0.95 -7.40 11.47
C GLU A 366 -1.87 -7.33 12.70
N HIS A 367 -1.96 -6.15 13.32
CA HIS A 367 -2.87 -5.89 14.43
C HIS A 367 -4.33 -6.07 14.03
N ALA A 368 -4.73 -5.60 12.81
CA ALA A 368 -6.09 -5.74 12.31
C ALA A 368 -6.53 -7.21 12.24
N VAL A 369 -5.66 -8.10 11.78
CA VAL A 369 -5.96 -9.54 11.66
C VAL A 369 -6.13 -10.18 13.04
N THR A 370 -5.19 -9.96 13.97
CA THR A 370 -5.30 -10.51 15.33
C THR A 370 -6.47 -9.89 16.10
N PHE A 371 -6.76 -8.61 15.89
CA PHE A 371 -7.93 -7.93 16.44
C PHE A 371 -9.25 -8.55 15.91
N ALA A 372 -9.30 -8.87 14.61
CA ALA A 372 -10.42 -9.59 14.01
C ALA A 372 -10.60 -10.98 14.65
N ALA A 373 -9.53 -11.72 14.90
CA ALA A 373 -9.57 -13.00 15.60
C ALA A 373 -10.21 -12.85 16.99
N GLY A 374 -9.79 -11.84 17.76
CA GLY A 374 -10.36 -11.53 19.08
C GLY A 374 -11.86 -11.19 19.01
N LEU A 375 -12.31 -10.43 18.01
CA LEU A 375 -13.71 -10.11 17.79
C LEU A 375 -14.53 -11.36 17.44
N ALA A 376 -13.99 -12.25 16.60
CA ALA A 376 -14.65 -13.52 16.25
C ALA A 376 -14.82 -14.42 17.47
N LEU A 377 -13.78 -14.56 18.32
CA LEU A 377 -13.86 -15.27 19.59
C LEU A 377 -14.87 -14.62 20.56
N GLY A 378 -15.06 -13.31 20.48
CA GLY A 378 -16.07 -12.56 21.20
C GLY A 378 -17.50 -12.70 20.61
N GLY A 379 -17.71 -13.53 19.59
CA GLY A 379 -19.01 -13.83 18.99
C GLY A 379 -19.48 -12.83 17.92
N MET A 380 -18.57 -11.99 17.42
CA MET A 380 -18.83 -11.09 16.29
C MET A 380 -18.44 -11.75 14.95
N ILE A 381 -18.86 -11.14 13.84
CA ILE A 381 -18.46 -11.52 12.48
C ILE A 381 -17.65 -10.36 11.90
N PRO A 382 -16.33 -10.36 12.08
CA PRO A 382 -15.47 -9.29 11.59
C PRO A 382 -15.24 -9.42 10.08
N VAL A 383 -15.40 -8.29 9.38
CA VAL A 383 -15.04 -8.11 7.98
C VAL A 383 -13.86 -7.14 7.93
N PHE A 384 -12.67 -7.65 7.64
CA PHE A 384 -11.48 -6.84 7.47
C PHE A 384 -11.32 -6.47 5.99
N ALA A 385 -11.55 -5.19 5.67
CA ALA A 385 -11.40 -4.64 4.33
C ALA A 385 -10.02 -4.00 4.15
N VAL A 386 -9.24 -4.52 3.21
CA VAL A 386 -7.83 -4.19 3.03
C VAL A 386 -7.41 -4.36 1.56
N TYR A 387 -6.37 -3.64 1.11
CA TYR A 387 -5.79 -3.88 -0.22
C TYR A 387 -4.97 -5.16 -0.23
N SER A 388 -5.05 -5.91 -1.33
CA SER A 388 -4.34 -7.18 -1.50
C SER A 388 -2.85 -7.07 -1.19
N SER A 389 -2.15 -6.07 -1.73
CA SER A 389 -0.72 -5.86 -1.48
C SER A 389 -0.38 -5.55 -0.03
N PHE A 390 -1.28 -4.91 0.73
CA PHE A 390 -1.06 -4.57 2.13
C PHE A 390 -1.38 -5.72 3.08
N LEU A 391 -2.33 -6.60 2.70
CA LEU A 391 -2.65 -7.81 3.47
C LEU A 391 -1.45 -8.76 3.59
N GLN A 392 -0.46 -8.66 2.70
CA GLN A 392 0.80 -9.43 2.78
C GLN A 392 1.47 -9.30 4.14
N ARG A 393 1.33 -8.18 4.85
CA ARG A 393 1.89 -8.00 6.19
C ARG A 393 1.25 -8.90 7.25
N GLY A 394 0.00 -9.29 7.05
CA GLY A 394 -0.77 -10.10 8.00
C GLY A 394 -0.75 -11.60 7.72
N ILE A 395 0.12 -12.12 6.85
CA ILE A 395 0.11 -13.55 6.46
C ILE A 395 0.29 -14.46 7.67
N ASP A 396 1.23 -14.15 8.56
CA ASP A 396 1.47 -14.93 9.78
C ASP A 396 0.22 -14.95 10.67
N GLN A 397 -0.38 -13.78 10.91
CA GLN A 397 -1.57 -13.65 11.76
C GLN A 397 -2.80 -14.32 11.13
N ILE A 398 -2.93 -14.29 9.79
CA ILE A 398 -3.99 -15.02 9.08
C ILE A 398 -3.84 -16.52 9.33
N LEU A 399 -2.62 -17.04 9.17
CA LEU A 399 -2.33 -18.46 9.35
C LEU A 399 -2.50 -18.87 10.82
N HIS A 400 -1.82 -18.18 11.73
CA HIS A 400 -1.69 -18.59 13.12
C HIS A 400 -2.88 -18.18 13.99
N ASP A 401 -3.30 -16.89 13.89
CA ASP A 401 -4.31 -16.38 14.81
C ASP A 401 -5.74 -16.64 14.33
N VAL A 402 -5.95 -16.79 13.01
CA VAL A 402 -7.28 -16.96 12.43
C VAL A 402 -7.50 -18.40 11.95
N CYS A 403 -6.69 -18.87 10.98
CA CYS A 403 -6.98 -20.13 10.29
C CYS A 403 -6.68 -21.38 11.13
N MET A 404 -5.62 -21.37 11.92
CA MET A 404 -5.30 -22.48 12.83
C MET A 404 -6.42 -22.72 13.85
N GLN A 405 -7.09 -21.65 14.28
CA GLN A 405 -8.23 -21.68 15.20
C GLN A 405 -9.59 -21.82 14.48
N ASN A 406 -9.59 -21.87 13.14
CA ASN A 406 -10.78 -21.92 12.29
C ASN A 406 -11.83 -20.85 12.63
N LEU A 407 -11.40 -19.60 12.84
CA LEU A 407 -12.27 -18.50 13.25
C LEU A 407 -13.02 -17.89 12.06
N HIS A 408 -14.28 -17.54 12.28
CA HIS A 408 -15.11 -16.88 11.27
C HIS A 408 -14.69 -15.42 11.08
N VAL A 409 -13.63 -15.18 10.30
CA VAL A 409 -13.12 -13.88 9.89
C VAL A 409 -13.24 -13.76 8.37
N ILE A 410 -13.81 -12.66 7.90
CA ILE A 410 -14.00 -12.39 6.46
C ILE A 410 -12.97 -11.35 6.01
N PHE A 411 -12.10 -11.73 5.10
CA PHE A 411 -11.13 -10.83 4.46
C PHE A 411 -11.72 -10.30 3.15
N ALA A 412 -12.13 -9.03 3.11
CA ALA A 412 -12.57 -8.35 1.91
C ALA A 412 -11.36 -7.68 1.24
N ILE A 413 -10.81 -8.34 0.23
CA ILE A 413 -9.51 -8.02 -0.37
C ILE A 413 -9.73 -7.21 -1.65
N ASP A 414 -9.59 -5.90 -1.53
CA ASP A 414 -9.69 -4.95 -2.64
C ASP A 414 -8.36 -4.84 -3.39
N ARG A 415 -8.37 -4.44 -4.64
CA ARG A 415 -7.20 -4.27 -5.52
C ARG A 415 -6.42 -5.57 -5.76
N ALA A 416 -7.12 -6.68 -5.87
CA ALA A 416 -6.53 -7.94 -6.30
C ALA A 416 -6.16 -7.88 -7.79
N GLY A 417 -5.05 -8.51 -8.17
CA GLY A 417 -4.50 -8.47 -9.52
C GLY A 417 -3.74 -7.17 -9.81
N PHE A 418 -3.66 -6.79 -11.08
CA PHE A 418 -3.00 -5.56 -11.50
C PHE A 418 -3.74 -4.30 -11.05
N VAL A 419 -2.98 -3.30 -10.58
CA VAL A 419 -3.53 -2.00 -10.14
C VAL A 419 -3.12 -0.83 -11.04
N GLY A 420 -2.29 -1.10 -12.03
CA GLY A 420 -1.89 -0.12 -13.03
C GLY A 420 -0.72 0.77 -12.61
N ALA A 421 -0.97 2.05 -12.48
CA ALA A 421 0.03 3.11 -12.39
C ALA A 421 0.94 3.11 -11.15
N ASP A 422 0.60 2.37 -10.09
CA ASP A 422 1.44 2.24 -8.88
C ASP A 422 2.42 1.06 -8.97
N GLY A 423 2.24 0.19 -9.95
CA GLY A 423 3.18 -0.86 -10.33
C GLY A 423 3.39 -1.94 -9.29
N GLU A 424 4.57 -2.54 -9.32
CA GLU A 424 4.98 -3.71 -8.56
C GLU A 424 4.83 -3.56 -7.04
N THR A 425 4.88 -2.35 -6.51
CA THR A 425 4.73 -2.09 -5.07
C THR A 425 3.29 -2.22 -4.58
N HIS A 426 2.32 -2.20 -5.51
CA HIS A 426 0.89 -2.17 -5.17
C HIS A 426 0.07 -3.26 -5.87
N HIS A 427 0.64 -4.04 -6.79
CA HIS A 427 -0.07 -5.16 -7.41
C HIS A 427 -0.51 -6.19 -6.38
N GLY A 428 -1.78 -6.60 -6.45
CA GLY A 428 -2.36 -7.67 -5.65
C GLY A 428 -2.24 -9.03 -6.34
N CYS A 429 -1.02 -9.41 -6.72
CA CYS A 429 -0.76 -10.56 -7.58
C CYS A 429 -0.28 -11.81 -6.83
N PHE A 430 -0.32 -11.80 -5.49
CA PHE A 430 0.21 -12.89 -4.66
C PHE A 430 -0.85 -13.50 -3.74
N ASP A 431 -2.03 -12.89 -3.65
CA ASP A 431 -3.05 -13.25 -2.66
C ASP A 431 -3.60 -14.67 -2.85
N LEU A 432 -3.85 -15.10 -4.09
CA LEU A 432 -4.30 -16.47 -4.34
C LEU A 432 -3.25 -17.49 -3.88
N SER A 433 -1.97 -17.22 -4.13
CA SER A 433 -0.88 -18.12 -3.75
C SER A 433 -0.79 -18.31 -2.24
N TYR A 434 -0.60 -17.21 -1.48
CA TYR A 434 -0.40 -17.35 -0.03
C TYR A 434 -1.68 -17.73 0.73
N LEU A 435 -2.88 -17.34 0.27
CA LEU A 435 -4.12 -17.73 0.92
C LEU A 435 -4.47 -19.20 0.64
N SER A 436 -4.17 -19.70 -0.56
CA SER A 436 -4.48 -21.08 -0.93
C SER A 436 -3.62 -22.10 -0.18
N MET A 437 -2.40 -21.76 0.23
CA MET A 437 -1.56 -22.66 1.02
C MET A 437 -2.05 -22.83 2.47
N ILE A 438 -2.88 -21.92 3.00
CA ILE A 438 -3.27 -21.92 4.42
C ILE A 438 -4.45 -22.89 4.64
N PRO A 439 -4.34 -23.89 5.56
CA PRO A 439 -5.46 -24.77 5.89
C PRO A 439 -6.68 -24.00 6.42
N ASN A 440 -7.88 -24.57 6.26
CA ASN A 440 -9.18 -24.01 6.65
C ASN A 440 -9.63 -22.75 5.89
N MET A 441 -8.72 -22.03 5.21
CA MET A 441 -9.09 -20.84 4.43
C MET A 441 -9.99 -21.19 3.24
N THR A 442 -11.11 -20.47 3.09
CA THR A 442 -11.93 -20.47 1.88
C THR A 442 -11.57 -19.23 1.05
N VAL A 443 -11.29 -19.41 -0.26
CA VAL A 443 -10.89 -18.31 -1.14
C VAL A 443 -11.89 -18.18 -2.29
N MET A 444 -12.51 -17.01 -2.42
CA MET A 444 -13.53 -16.67 -3.41
C MET A 444 -13.09 -15.51 -4.30
N ALA A 445 -13.48 -15.54 -5.58
CA ALA A 445 -13.16 -14.51 -6.56
C ALA A 445 -14.37 -14.21 -7.45
N PRO A 446 -15.11 -13.11 -7.23
CA PRO A 446 -16.31 -12.80 -7.98
C PRO A 446 -16.01 -12.32 -9.40
N LYS A 447 -16.82 -12.74 -10.38
CA LYS A 447 -16.75 -12.30 -11.77
C LYS A 447 -17.24 -10.88 -12.00
N ASN A 448 -18.18 -10.40 -11.17
CA ASN A 448 -18.82 -9.08 -11.28
C ASN A 448 -19.26 -8.53 -9.91
N GLY A 449 -19.83 -7.33 -9.90
CA GLY A 449 -20.28 -6.66 -8.67
C GLY A 449 -21.42 -7.39 -7.97
N LYS A 450 -22.34 -8.02 -8.70
CA LYS A 450 -23.46 -8.78 -8.15
C LYS A 450 -22.97 -10.04 -7.43
N GLU A 451 -22.06 -10.78 -8.04
CA GLU A 451 -21.48 -11.97 -7.42
C GLU A 451 -20.66 -11.62 -6.17
N LEU A 452 -19.99 -10.45 -6.14
CA LEU A 452 -19.34 -9.93 -4.93
C LEU A 452 -20.36 -9.74 -3.78
N GLU A 453 -21.54 -9.15 -4.07
CA GLU A 453 -22.61 -9.01 -3.08
C GLU A 453 -23.12 -10.36 -2.59
N GLN A 454 -23.32 -11.32 -3.51
CA GLN A 454 -23.74 -12.69 -3.17
C GLN A 454 -22.68 -13.40 -2.31
N MET A 455 -21.39 -13.29 -2.67
CA MET A 455 -20.29 -13.91 -1.93
C MET A 455 -20.15 -13.34 -0.51
N LEU A 456 -20.32 -12.02 -0.32
CA LEU A 456 -20.27 -11.41 1.01
C LEU A 456 -21.46 -11.88 1.87
N LYS A 457 -22.65 -11.96 1.29
CA LYS A 457 -23.82 -12.50 1.98
C LYS A 457 -23.59 -13.96 2.36
N PHE A 458 -23.13 -14.78 1.44
CA PHE A 458 -22.81 -16.20 1.66
C PHE A 458 -21.74 -16.37 2.76
N ALA A 459 -20.69 -15.53 2.74
CA ALA A 459 -19.64 -15.54 3.75
C ALA A 459 -20.17 -15.24 5.16
N VAL A 460 -21.17 -14.34 5.29
CA VAL A 460 -21.75 -13.96 6.59
C VAL A 460 -22.79 -14.97 7.08
N GLU A 461 -23.58 -15.56 6.17
CA GLU A 461 -24.75 -16.37 6.51
C GLU A 461 -24.51 -17.89 6.52
N GLU A 462 -23.56 -18.38 5.66
CA GLU A 462 -23.42 -19.80 5.38
C GLU A 462 -22.02 -20.38 5.72
N LEU A 463 -21.01 -19.54 5.99
CA LEU A 463 -19.69 -20.00 6.37
C LEU A 463 -19.44 -19.86 7.86
N ASP A 464 -18.74 -20.85 8.46
CA ASP A 464 -18.39 -20.87 9.89
C ASP A 464 -16.88 -20.64 10.14
N GLY A 465 -16.06 -20.68 9.07
CA GLY A 465 -14.60 -20.55 9.16
C GLY A 465 -14.08 -19.34 8.41
N PRO A 466 -12.73 -19.19 8.34
CA PRO A 466 -12.10 -18.08 7.69
C PRO A 466 -12.33 -18.07 6.18
N CYS A 467 -12.60 -16.90 5.63
CA CYS A 467 -12.76 -16.77 4.19
C CYS A 467 -12.23 -15.45 3.65
N ALA A 468 -11.77 -15.48 2.42
CA ALA A 468 -11.29 -14.34 1.66
C ALA A 468 -12.13 -14.16 0.39
N ILE A 469 -12.55 -12.92 0.13
CA ILE A 469 -13.21 -12.51 -1.12
C ILE A 469 -12.29 -11.50 -1.78
N ARG A 470 -11.66 -11.86 -2.89
CA ARG A 470 -10.72 -10.98 -3.60
C ARG A 470 -11.35 -10.39 -4.86
N TYR A 471 -11.27 -9.09 -5.04
CA TYR A 471 -11.86 -8.37 -6.16
C TYR A 471 -10.94 -7.24 -6.67
N PRO A 472 -10.99 -6.90 -7.99
CA PRO A 472 -10.06 -5.97 -8.60
C PRO A 472 -10.39 -4.50 -8.30
N LYS A 473 -9.42 -3.63 -8.55
CA LYS A 473 -9.62 -2.19 -8.64
C LYS A 473 -10.41 -1.82 -9.90
N GLY A 474 -11.31 -0.86 -9.80
CA GLY A 474 -11.97 -0.25 -10.97
C GLY A 474 -13.45 -0.59 -11.09
N THR A 475 -13.99 -0.32 -12.29
CA THR A 475 -15.41 -0.50 -12.60
C THR A 475 -15.81 -1.97 -12.50
N ALA A 476 -16.93 -2.24 -11.85
CA ALA A 476 -17.48 -3.59 -11.79
C ALA A 476 -17.96 -4.01 -13.19
N CYS A 477 -17.66 -5.26 -13.55
CA CYS A 477 -18.08 -5.81 -14.84
C CYS A 477 -19.62 -5.87 -14.90
N THR A 478 -20.19 -5.38 -15.99
CA THR A 478 -21.65 -5.39 -16.26
C THR A 478 -22.01 -6.21 -17.49
N ASP A 479 -21.03 -6.66 -18.26
CA ASP A 479 -21.21 -7.28 -19.57
C ASP A 479 -21.53 -8.78 -19.48
N MET A 480 -21.63 -9.32 -18.26
CA MET A 480 -21.89 -10.74 -18.03
C MET A 480 -23.34 -10.95 -17.57
N GLU A 481 -23.96 -12.00 -18.09
CA GLU A 481 -25.28 -12.43 -17.67
C GLU A 481 -25.33 -12.69 -16.16
N GLU A 482 -26.27 -12.05 -15.48
CA GLU A 482 -26.51 -12.26 -14.06
C GLU A 482 -27.35 -13.55 -13.88
N ARG A 483 -26.84 -14.51 -13.11
CA ARG A 483 -27.56 -15.70 -12.71
C ARG A 483 -27.83 -15.67 -11.22
N ASP A 484 -29.07 -15.82 -10.84
CA ASP A 484 -29.51 -15.90 -9.43
C ASP A 484 -29.40 -17.33 -8.87
N GLU A 485 -28.34 -18.06 -9.26
CA GLU A 485 -28.08 -19.38 -8.69
C GLU A 485 -27.47 -19.26 -7.30
N PRO A 486 -27.95 -20.02 -6.30
CA PRO A 486 -27.35 -20.03 -4.98
C PRO A 486 -25.87 -20.43 -5.03
N LEU A 487 -25.06 -19.76 -4.20
CA LEU A 487 -23.68 -20.18 -4.02
C LEU A 487 -23.63 -21.44 -3.16
N GLU A 488 -22.77 -22.38 -3.57
CA GLU A 488 -22.45 -23.57 -2.80
C GLU A 488 -20.93 -23.62 -2.63
N LYS A 489 -20.46 -23.87 -1.41
CA LYS A 489 -19.02 -23.91 -1.10
C LYS A 489 -18.27 -24.88 -2.00
N GLY A 490 -17.24 -24.37 -2.68
CA GLY A 490 -16.40 -25.17 -3.56
C GLY A 490 -17.04 -25.53 -4.91
N ARG A 491 -18.12 -24.83 -5.32
CA ARG A 491 -18.75 -25.04 -6.62
C ARG A 491 -18.49 -23.89 -7.59
N SER A 492 -18.05 -24.25 -8.77
CA SER A 492 -17.86 -23.37 -9.92
C SER A 492 -19.15 -23.26 -10.73
N GLU A 493 -19.25 -22.20 -11.55
CA GLU A 493 -20.36 -21.98 -12.47
C GLU A 493 -19.93 -22.32 -13.91
N VAL A 494 -20.64 -23.24 -14.55
CA VAL A 494 -20.46 -23.51 -16.00
C VAL A 494 -21.32 -22.49 -16.77
N ILE A 495 -20.66 -21.50 -17.41
CA ILE A 495 -21.35 -20.45 -18.17
C ILE A 495 -21.79 -20.98 -19.53
N THR A 496 -20.90 -21.67 -20.26
CA THR A 496 -21.23 -22.35 -21.52
C THR A 496 -20.66 -23.75 -21.50
N SER A 497 -21.43 -24.72 -22.04
CA SER A 497 -20.97 -26.10 -22.17
C SER A 497 -20.42 -26.35 -23.57
N GLY A 498 -19.33 -27.08 -23.62
CA GLY A 498 -18.67 -27.53 -24.85
C GLY A 498 -18.03 -28.90 -24.69
N SER A 499 -16.98 -29.13 -25.44
CA SER A 499 -16.14 -30.33 -25.37
C SER A 499 -14.70 -29.94 -25.74
N GLU A 500 -13.75 -30.80 -25.55
CA GLU A 500 -12.35 -30.69 -25.99
C GLU A 500 -11.50 -29.77 -25.12
N ILE A 501 -11.88 -28.50 -24.96
CA ILE A 501 -11.15 -27.48 -24.16
C ILE A 501 -12.05 -26.95 -23.04
N ALA A 502 -11.56 -26.93 -21.81
CA ALA A 502 -12.20 -26.26 -20.68
C ALA A 502 -11.40 -25.01 -20.30
N VAL A 503 -12.02 -23.81 -20.38
CA VAL A 503 -11.43 -22.54 -19.98
C VAL A 503 -11.99 -22.14 -18.61
N LEU A 504 -11.11 -22.10 -17.60
CA LEU A 504 -11.43 -21.84 -16.21
C LEU A 504 -10.91 -20.44 -15.82
N GLY A 505 -11.78 -19.45 -15.81
CA GLY A 505 -11.44 -18.06 -15.47
C GLY A 505 -11.64 -17.75 -14.00
N VAL A 506 -10.70 -17.03 -13.38
CA VAL A 506 -10.73 -16.63 -11.98
C VAL A 506 -11.01 -15.12 -11.84
N GLY A 507 -12.10 -14.76 -11.18
CA GLY A 507 -12.44 -13.38 -10.81
C GLY A 507 -12.47 -12.41 -12.01
N SER A 508 -11.63 -11.37 -12.01
CA SER A 508 -11.54 -10.38 -13.09
C SER A 508 -11.24 -10.97 -14.46
N MET A 509 -10.60 -12.15 -14.51
CA MET A 509 -10.26 -12.80 -15.78
C MET A 509 -11.46 -13.49 -16.45
N VAL A 510 -12.57 -13.67 -15.73
CA VAL A 510 -13.78 -14.30 -16.29
C VAL A 510 -14.33 -13.50 -17.48
N SER A 511 -14.35 -12.16 -17.41
CA SER A 511 -14.79 -11.31 -18.53
C SER A 511 -13.84 -11.36 -19.73
N VAL A 512 -12.55 -11.55 -19.50
CA VAL A 512 -11.55 -11.77 -20.57
C VAL A 512 -11.76 -13.14 -21.21
N CYS A 513 -11.92 -14.18 -20.38
CA CYS A 513 -12.17 -15.56 -20.85
C CYS A 513 -13.45 -15.71 -21.67
N GLN A 514 -14.49 -14.92 -21.38
CA GLN A 514 -15.69 -14.88 -22.20
C GLN A 514 -15.37 -14.51 -23.66
N LYS A 515 -14.63 -13.42 -23.85
CA LYS A 515 -14.21 -12.97 -25.19
C LYS A 515 -13.29 -13.98 -25.87
N VAL A 516 -12.38 -14.56 -25.11
CA VAL A 516 -11.49 -15.65 -25.58
C VAL A 516 -12.29 -16.85 -26.10
N CYS A 517 -13.30 -17.28 -25.35
CA CYS A 517 -14.15 -18.40 -25.79
C CYS A 517 -14.99 -18.08 -27.04
N GLU A 518 -15.39 -16.82 -27.22
CA GLU A 518 -16.03 -16.33 -28.42
C GLU A 518 -15.06 -16.40 -29.62
N GLU A 519 -13.82 -15.93 -29.48
CA GLU A 519 -12.78 -16.01 -30.53
C GLU A 519 -12.43 -17.45 -30.89
N ILE A 520 -12.20 -18.32 -29.91
CA ILE A 520 -11.93 -19.76 -30.15
C ILE A 520 -13.04 -20.42 -30.98
N ARG A 521 -14.29 -20.08 -30.66
CA ARG A 521 -15.47 -20.59 -31.41
C ARG A 521 -15.52 -20.02 -32.82
N ASP A 522 -15.32 -18.73 -33.00
CA ASP A 522 -15.43 -18.04 -34.28
C ASP A 522 -14.31 -18.46 -35.24
N HIS A 523 -13.11 -18.73 -34.73
CA HIS A 523 -12.00 -19.30 -35.49
C HIS A 523 -12.09 -20.83 -35.68
N ARG A 524 -13.13 -21.49 -35.13
CA ARG A 524 -13.36 -22.93 -35.22
C ARG A 524 -12.21 -23.77 -34.68
N ILE A 525 -11.50 -23.28 -33.68
CA ILE A 525 -10.39 -24.03 -33.04
C ILE A 525 -10.95 -25.19 -32.26
N ALA A 526 -11.95 -24.95 -31.38
CA ALA A 526 -12.60 -25.96 -30.58
C ALA A 526 -13.97 -25.50 -30.04
N ARG A 527 -14.74 -26.42 -29.46
CA ARG A 527 -15.91 -26.12 -28.64
C ARG A 527 -15.47 -26.04 -27.18
N ALA A 528 -15.20 -24.85 -26.70
CA ALA A 528 -14.76 -24.69 -25.34
C ALA A 528 -15.92 -24.71 -24.33
N THR A 529 -15.75 -25.42 -23.22
CA THR A 529 -16.52 -25.21 -22.00
C THR A 529 -15.94 -24.02 -21.30
N PHE A 530 -16.79 -23.03 -20.91
CA PHE A 530 -16.37 -21.84 -20.17
C PHE A 530 -16.89 -21.90 -18.74
N VAL A 531 -15.97 -21.75 -17.77
CA VAL A 531 -16.21 -21.88 -16.33
C VAL A 531 -15.79 -20.62 -15.60
N ASN A 532 -16.67 -20.12 -14.75
CA ASN A 532 -16.35 -19.13 -13.69
C ASN A 532 -15.97 -19.90 -12.42
N VAL A 533 -14.75 -19.72 -11.97
CA VAL A 533 -14.14 -20.44 -10.84
C VAL A 533 -14.56 -19.84 -9.48
N ARG A 534 -15.64 -19.34 -9.26
CA ARG A 534 -16.12 -18.76 -7.99
C ARG A 534 -15.26 -19.03 -6.75
N PHE A 535 -14.87 -20.29 -6.52
CA PHE A 535 -14.04 -20.75 -5.40
C PHE A 535 -12.67 -21.24 -5.91
N VAL A 536 -11.64 -20.52 -5.55
CA VAL A 536 -10.24 -20.93 -5.78
C VAL A 536 -9.85 -22.03 -4.80
N LYS A 537 -10.39 -21.93 -3.57
CA LYS A 537 -10.26 -22.94 -2.51
C LYS A 537 -11.56 -23.03 -1.71
N PRO A 538 -12.11 -24.27 -1.52
CA PRO A 538 -11.64 -25.53 -2.09
C PRO A 538 -11.85 -25.62 -3.61
N LEU A 539 -11.05 -26.43 -4.29
CA LEU A 539 -11.24 -26.76 -5.70
C LEU A 539 -12.56 -27.52 -5.93
N ASP A 540 -13.24 -27.23 -7.03
CA ASP A 540 -14.38 -28.02 -7.49
C ASP A 540 -13.90 -29.29 -8.21
N THR A 541 -13.38 -30.26 -7.45
CA THR A 541 -12.87 -31.51 -8.00
C THR A 541 -13.94 -32.29 -8.74
N SER A 542 -15.21 -32.21 -8.27
CA SER A 542 -16.33 -32.87 -8.95
C SER A 542 -16.59 -32.33 -10.36
N LEU A 543 -16.37 -31.01 -10.57
CA LEU A 543 -16.44 -30.44 -11.91
C LEU A 543 -15.25 -30.87 -12.75
N LEU A 544 -14.03 -30.84 -12.20
CA LEU A 544 -12.81 -31.23 -12.90
C LEU A 544 -12.92 -32.71 -13.36
N ASP A 545 -13.37 -33.63 -12.49
CA ASP A 545 -13.60 -35.06 -12.84
C ASP A 545 -14.66 -35.24 -13.94
N ARG A 546 -15.73 -34.44 -13.91
CA ARG A 546 -16.78 -34.51 -14.95
C ARG A 546 -16.27 -33.97 -16.30
N LEU A 547 -15.51 -32.89 -16.29
CA LEU A 547 -14.95 -32.28 -17.50
C LEU A 547 -13.86 -33.16 -18.12
N SER A 548 -13.05 -33.86 -17.31
CA SER A 548 -11.98 -34.75 -17.82
C SER A 548 -12.48 -35.86 -18.75
N GLN A 549 -13.76 -36.23 -18.63
CA GLN A 549 -14.37 -37.28 -19.48
C GLN A 549 -14.47 -36.86 -20.96
N ASN A 550 -14.58 -35.57 -21.25
CA ASN A 550 -14.83 -35.05 -22.60
C ASN A 550 -13.90 -33.90 -23.01
N HIS A 551 -12.91 -33.52 -22.16
CA HIS A 551 -11.98 -32.46 -22.44
C HIS A 551 -10.53 -32.97 -22.30
N SER A 552 -9.69 -32.58 -23.25
CA SER A 552 -8.28 -33.01 -23.30
C SER A 552 -7.32 -31.90 -22.86
N LEU A 553 -7.81 -30.64 -22.84
CA LEU A 553 -7.05 -29.47 -22.45
C LEU A 553 -7.85 -28.64 -21.46
N PHE A 554 -7.28 -28.39 -20.29
CA PHE A 554 -7.78 -27.43 -19.31
C PHE A 554 -6.90 -26.21 -19.34
N VAL A 555 -7.51 -25.05 -19.50
CA VAL A 555 -6.84 -23.75 -19.51
C VAL A 555 -7.29 -22.98 -18.29
N THR A 556 -6.39 -22.70 -17.35
CA THR A 556 -6.69 -21.85 -16.19
C THR A 556 -6.18 -20.45 -16.45
N VAL A 557 -6.98 -19.44 -16.13
CA VAL A 557 -6.63 -18.03 -16.36
C VAL A 557 -6.83 -17.24 -15.08
N GLU A 558 -5.71 -16.73 -14.53
CA GLU A 558 -5.70 -15.99 -13.27
C GLU A 558 -4.79 -14.76 -13.30
N GLU A 559 -5.20 -13.70 -12.65
CA GLU A 559 -4.39 -12.49 -12.45
C GLU A 559 -3.69 -12.58 -11.09
N ASN A 560 -2.79 -13.57 -11.01
CA ASN A 560 -1.94 -13.93 -9.87
C ASN A 560 -0.64 -14.52 -10.41
N VAL A 561 0.43 -14.54 -9.62
CA VAL A 561 1.67 -15.24 -10.00
C VAL A 561 1.40 -16.73 -10.17
N LYS A 562 2.13 -17.35 -11.11
CA LYS A 562 1.94 -18.77 -11.43
C LYS A 562 2.19 -19.66 -10.21
N SER A 563 3.29 -19.39 -9.50
CA SER A 563 3.70 -20.22 -8.37
C SER A 563 2.70 -20.16 -7.21
N GLY A 564 2.20 -21.32 -6.79
CA GLY A 564 1.16 -21.48 -5.78
C GLY A 564 -0.22 -20.96 -6.20
N GLY A 565 -0.41 -20.58 -7.46
CA GLY A 565 -1.68 -20.08 -7.99
C GLY A 565 -2.71 -21.20 -8.25
N PHE A 566 -3.89 -20.77 -8.69
CA PHE A 566 -5.01 -21.69 -9.01
C PHE A 566 -4.61 -22.72 -10.07
N GLY A 567 -3.90 -22.28 -11.12
CA GLY A 567 -3.49 -23.16 -12.21
C GLY A 567 -2.54 -24.27 -11.76
N GLU A 568 -1.63 -24.01 -10.83
CA GLU A 568 -0.77 -25.06 -10.27
C GLU A 568 -1.55 -26.06 -9.42
N HIS A 569 -2.54 -25.60 -8.63
CA HIS A 569 -3.39 -26.50 -7.85
C HIS A 569 -4.25 -27.39 -8.74
N VAL A 570 -4.80 -26.85 -9.83
CA VAL A 570 -5.51 -27.65 -10.84
C VAL A 570 -4.56 -28.64 -11.51
N SER A 571 -3.35 -28.20 -11.89
CA SER A 571 -2.34 -29.09 -12.52
C SER A 571 -1.98 -30.26 -11.61
N ALA A 572 -1.71 -29.99 -10.33
CA ALA A 572 -1.39 -31.05 -9.36
C ALA A 572 -2.54 -32.04 -9.15
N TYR A 573 -3.79 -31.56 -9.10
CA TYR A 573 -4.96 -32.42 -8.99
C TYR A 573 -5.13 -33.28 -10.25
N MET A 574 -5.04 -32.66 -11.44
CA MET A 574 -5.23 -33.38 -12.72
C MET A 574 -4.12 -34.41 -12.98
N GLU A 575 -2.87 -34.08 -12.66
CA GLU A 575 -1.76 -35.04 -12.77
C GLU A 575 -1.96 -36.26 -11.87
N ALA A 576 -2.51 -36.06 -10.68
CA ALA A 576 -2.78 -37.15 -9.74
C ALA A 576 -3.99 -38.01 -10.13
N CYS A 577 -5.06 -37.44 -10.70
CA CYS A 577 -6.34 -38.10 -10.93
C CYS A 577 -6.64 -38.36 -12.42
N HIS A 578 -6.18 -37.48 -13.31
CA HIS A 578 -6.49 -37.49 -14.76
C HIS A 578 -5.26 -37.11 -15.59
N PRO A 579 -4.16 -37.88 -15.54
CA PRO A 579 -2.89 -37.57 -16.21
C PRO A 579 -2.98 -37.50 -17.74
N GLU A 580 -4.06 -38.00 -18.33
CA GLU A 580 -4.37 -37.93 -19.75
C GLU A 580 -4.82 -36.52 -20.20
N VAL A 581 -5.24 -35.66 -19.28
CA VAL A 581 -5.70 -34.29 -19.55
C VAL A 581 -4.57 -33.30 -19.33
N ARG A 582 -4.21 -32.58 -20.38
CA ARG A 582 -3.21 -31.52 -20.27
C ARG A 582 -3.79 -30.28 -19.57
N VAL A 583 -3.01 -29.66 -18.66
CA VAL A 583 -3.35 -28.37 -18.06
C VAL A 583 -2.41 -27.30 -18.59
N LEU A 584 -2.97 -26.17 -19.04
CA LEU A 584 -2.27 -24.96 -19.46
C LEU A 584 -2.55 -23.84 -18.45
N PRO A 585 -1.66 -23.59 -17.47
CA PRO A 585 -1.83 -22.49 -16.55
C PRO A 585 -1.37 -21.17 -17.18
N LEU A 586 -2.29 -20.22 -17.36
CA LEU A 586 -2.03 -18.85 -17.80
C LEU A 586 -2.13 -17.93 -16.60
N ALA A 587 -1.00 -17.41 -16.16
CA ALA A 587 -0.82 -16.64 -14.94
C ALA A 587 0.34 -15.64 -15.11
N ILE A 588 0.54 -14.76 -14.15
CA ILE A 588 1.64 -13.79 -14.15
C ILE A 588 2.96 -14.57 -14.02
N PRO A 589 3.96 -14.31 -14.90
CA PRO A 589 5.25 -14.97 -14.87
C PRO A 589 6.07 -14.58 -13.63
N ASP A 590 7.16 -15.33 -13.36
CA ASP A 590 8.03 -15.17 -12.19
C ASP A 590 8.97 -13.96 -12.31
N HIS A 591 8.36 -12.76 -12.42
CA HIS A 591 9.06 -11.48 -12.31
C HIS A 591 8.08 -10.36 -11.94
N PHE A 592 8.58 -9.28 -11.33
CA PHE A 592 7.75 -8.13 -10.99
C PHE A 592 7.35 -7.34 -12.25
N ILE A 593 6.06 -7.00 -12.34
CA ILE A 593 5.51 -6.23 -13.46
C ILE A 593 5.51 -4.75 -13.10
N GLU A 594 6.16 -3.94 -13.89
CA GLU A 594 6.28 -2.50 -13.66
C GLU A 594 4.94 -1.75 -13.81
N HIS A 595 4.96 -0.48 -13.41
CA HIS A 595 3.83 0.43 -13.55
C HIS A 595 3.46 0.68 -15.03
N GLY A 596 2.16 0.94 -15.25
CA GLY A 596 1.58 1.16 -16.58
C GLY A 596 0.05 1.24 -16.48
N THR A 597 -0.65 0.93 -17.55
CA THR A 597 -2.08 0.65 -17.52
C THR A 597 -2.32 -0.85 -17.23
N VAL A 598 -3.48 -1.20 -16.67
CA VAL A 598 -3.83 -2.62 -16.46
C VAL A 598 -3.80 -3.38 -17.80
N ASP A 599 -4.28 -2.76 -18.87
CA ASP A 599 -4.29 -3.39 -20.20
C ASP A 599 -2.86 -3.62 -20.72
N SER A 600 -1.94 -2.66 -20.56
CA SER A 600 -0.54 -2.86 -20.96
C SER A 600 0.15 -3.95 -20.14
N GLN A 601 -0.18 -4.06 -18.85
CA GLN A 601 0.34 -5.11 -17.99
C GLN A 601 -0.18 -6.50 -18.39
N ARG A 602 -1.46 -6.61 -18.75
CA ARG A 602 -2.04 -7.84 -19.32
C ARG A 602 -1.42 -8.23 -20.66
N VAL A 603 -1.15 -7.25 -21.53
CA VAL A 603 -0.45 -7.50 -22.80
C VAL A 603 0.95 -8.05 -22.55
N LYS A 604 1.72 -7.44 -21.63
CA LYS A 604 3.07 -7.90 -21.27
C LYS A 604 3.11 -9.33 -20.72
N THR A 605 2.05 -9.76 -20.06
CA THR A 605 1.97 -11.08 -19.44
C THR A 605 1.22 -12.12 -20.27
N GLY A 606 0.71 -11.72 -21.45
CA GLY A 606 -0.11 -12.58 -22.31
C GLY A 606 -1.52 -12.86 -21.76
N LEU A 607 -1.94 -12.16 -20.68
CA LEU A 607 -3.24 -12.33 -20.03
C LEU A 607 -4.32 -11.41 -20.65
N ASN A 608 -4.32 -11.29 -21.96
CA ASN A 608 -5.24 -10.45 -22.72
C ASN A 608 -6.00 -11.24 -23.79
N VAL A 609 -6.97 -10.62 -24.43
CA VAL A 609 -7.85 -11.28 -25.44
C VAL A 609 -7.08 -11.84 -26.63
N GLN A 610 -5.91 -11.29 -26.99
CA GLN A 610 -5.07 -11.79 -28.08
C GLN A 610 -4.12 -12.90 -27.61
N GLY A 611 -3.38 -12.70 -26.50
CA GLY A 611 -2.34 -13.63 -26.06
C GLY A 611 -2.87 -14.96 -25.52
N ILE A 612 -4.06 -14.97 -24.92
CA ILE A 612 -4.66 -16.20 -24.38
C ILE A 612 -5.06 -17.16 -25.52
N PRO A 613 -5.78 -16.73 -26.60
CA PRO A 613 -6.08 -17.61 -27.72
C PRO A 613 -4.84 -18.18 -28.39
N ASP A 614 -3.79 -17.37 -28.62
CA ASP A 614 -2.53 -17.82 -29.21
C ASP A 614 -1.88 -18.96 -28.38
N ALA A 615 -1.87 -18.82 -27.05
CA ALA A 615 -1.34 -19.85 -26.16
C ALA A 615 -2.20 -21.14 -26.16
N ILE A 616 -3.51 -20.99 -26.27
CA ILE A 616 -4.45 -22.13 -26.38
C ILE A 616 -4.25 -22.85 -27.69
N GLU A 617 -4.19 -22.15 -28.82
CA GLU A 617 -4.00 -22.72 -30.15
C GLU A 617 -2.69 -23.51 -30.24
N GLN A 618 -1.58 -22.91 -29.79
CA GLN A 618 -0.29 -23.59 -29.73
C GLN A 618 -0.35 -24.88 -28.89
N SER A 619 -0.96 -24.81 -27.70
CA SER A 619 -1.09 -25.98 -26.81
C SER A 619 -1.99 -27.04 -27.38
N TRP A 620 -3.03 -26.65 -28.14
CA TRP A 620 -3.97 -27.54 -28.78
C TRP A 620 -3.33 -28.28 -29.99
N GLU A 621 -2.56 -27.57 -30.82
CA GLU A 621 -1.79 -28.17 -31.92
C GLU A 621 -0.76 -29.18 -31.43
N ASP A 622 -0.04 -28.86 -30.35
CA ASP A 622 0.92 -29.77 -29.72
C ASP A 622 0.27 -31.08 -29.26
N LEU A 623 -0.96 -31.00 -28.73
CA LEU A 623 -1.75 -32.21 -28.36
C LEU A 623 -2.15 -33.02 -29.59
N GLY A 624 -2.54 -32.38 -30.68
CA GLY A 624 -2.91 -33.04 -31.94
C GLY A 624 -1.72 -33.76 -32.60
N ASN A 625 -0.55 -33.17 -32.54
CA ASN A 625 0.70 -33.74 -33.08
C ASN A 625 1.21 -34.93 -32.26
N ASN A 626 1.03 -34.94 -30.95
CA ASN A 626 1.42 -36.03 -30.06
C ASN A 626 0.45 -37.23 -30.10
N ARG A 627 -0.72 -37.10 -30.73
CA ARG A 627 -1.72 -38.16 -30.92
C ARG A 627 -1.63 -38.87 -32.28
N LYS A 628 -0.82 -38.35 -33.21
CA LYS A 628 -0.46 -38.97 -34.49
C LYS A 628 0.81 -39.79 -34.36
#